data_bdaf4c898af0f7a319d3be92aa215431
#
_entry.id   bdaf4c898af0f7a319d3be92aa215431
#
_cell.length_a   1.000
_cell.length_b   1.000
_cell.length_c   1.000
_cell.angle_alpha   90.00
_cell.angle_beta   90.00
_cell.angle_gamma   90.00
#
_symmetry.space_group_name_H-M   'P 1'
#
loop_
_entity.id
_entity.type
_entity.pdbx_description
1 polymer ?
#
loop_
_entity_poly.entity_id
_entity_poly.type
_entity_poly.pdbx_seq_one_letter_code
_entity_poly.pdbx_strand_id
1 'polypeptide(L)'
;MNWINKRKLPATKAIKFNRQPCITPDNLWGTLYNIFNHTINCQVDVDILSEIENKSTSSWEPFSKLEFKNPISKCINLSAPGPDKVTWRHLKHILKHEKCLLNIINITNVCINLGHWPNYFKCSSTVIIPKPNKLKYNHPKAFCPIVLLNTLGKLIEKVIMERLQFIIANNNFIHPSQLDGLKFKSTSDAGVTLTHIICSGWAKNKSTSMLAFDITQFFPSLNHRILTIILEKAGLEPKVTPFFADYLVKRKINYNWNELSSPIFEVNVGVGQGSALSPILSALYLSPFLYILEKRLKNLKIPISFISFVDNGLIITQNKSTVTSNSQLFCSYNILSKLLDKFGLIVEHSKTDIFHFNRSHRVFNPPLLDLSSIGGPILKPKDS
;
A
#
# COMPACT_ATOMS: atom_id res chain seq x y z
N MET A 1 -11.51 21.10 -0.46
CA MET A 1 -11.04 21.47 0.91
C MET A 1 -12.16 21.72 1.92
N ASN A 2 -13.41 21.80 1.54
CA ASN A 2 -14.52 22.06 2.48
C ASN A 2 -14.78 20.99 3.56
N TRP A 3 -14.28 19.79 3.40
CA TRP A 3 -14.45 18.72 4.38
C TRP A 3 -13.45 18.79 5.55
N ILE A 4 -12.29 19.44 5.35
CA ILE A 4 -11.30 19.66 6.41
C ILE A 4 -11.79 20.72 7.40
N ASN A 5 -12.44 21.78 6.91
CA ASN A 5 -12.92 22.88 7.73
C ASN A 5 -14.14 22.56 8.62
N LYS A 6 -14.85 21.48 8.37
CA LYS A 6 -16.02 21.07 9.18
C LYS A 6 -15.68 20.16 10.37
N ARG A 7 -14.43 19.68 10.50
CA ARG A 7 -14.01 18.84 11.63
C ARG A 7 -13.15 19.66 12.57
N LYS A 8 -13.68 20.04 13.71
CA LYS A 8 -12.86 20.49 14.84
C LYS A 8 -11.91 19.34 15.18
N LEU A 9 -10.61 19.52 14.91
CA LEU A 9 -9.60 18.54 15.29
C LEU A 9 -9.58 18.45 16.82
N PRO A 10 -9.56 17.23 17.40
CA PRO A 10 -9.45 17.09 18.84
C PRO A 10 -8.15 17.73 19.32
N ALA A 11 -8.18 18.35 20.49
CA ALA A 11 -7.01 18.96 21.10
C ALA A 11 -5.90 17.90 21.28
N THR A 12 -4.64 18.31 21.07
CA THR A 12 -3.44 17.43 21.21
C THR A 12 -3.33 16.74 22.57
N LYS A 13 -3.90 17.34 23.62
CA LYS A 13 -3.97 16.78 24.99
C LYS A 13 -4.70 15.43 25.10
N ALA A 14 -5.36 14.96 24.03
CA ALA A 14 -6.18 13.77 24.05
C ALA A 14 -5.44 12.48 23.61
N ILE A 15 -4.24 12.56 23.01
CA ILE A 15 -3.54 11.37 22.55
C ILE A 15 -2.85 10.67 23.72
N LYS A 16 -3.13 9.36 23.84
CA LYS A 16 -2.51 8.46 24.79
C LYS A 16 -1.74 7.37 24.04
N PHE A 17 -0.53 7.12 24.50
CA PHE A 17 0.28 5.98 24.06
C PHE A 17 0.62 5.11 25.27
N ASN A 18 0.39 3.81 25.18
CA ASN A 18 0.56 2.86 26.30
C ASN A 18 -0.16 3.34 27.58
N ARG A 19 -1.39 3.85 27.46
CA ARG A 19 -2.24 4.43 28.52
C ARG A 19 -1.72 5.74 29.13
N GLN A 20 -0.56 6.23 28.71
CA GLN A 20 -0.02 7.52 29.18
C GLN A 20 -0.36 8.65 28.19
N PRO A 21 -0.77 9.83 28.63
CA PRO A 21 -1.01 10.97 27.76
C PRO A 21 0.30 11.51 27.18
N CYS A 22 0.31 11.83 25.89
CA CYS A 22 1.41 12.57 25.26
C CYS A 22 1.28 14.06 25.64
N ILE A 23 1.95 14.48 26.72
CA ILE A 23 1.79 15.83 27.32
C ILE A 23 2.65 16.85 26.60
N THR A 24 3.86 16.47 26.17
CA THR A 24 4.79 17.37 25.49
C THR A 24 4.76 17.18 23.97
N PRO A 25 5.05 18.21 23.16
CA PRO A 25 5.18 18.08 21.72
C PRO A 25 6.19 17.00 21.30
N ASP A 26 7.34 16.90 21.98
CA ASP A 26 8.37 15.91 21.63
C ASP A 26 7.90 14.48 21.84
N ASN A 27 7.20 14.20 22.95
CA ASN A 27 6.58 12.89 23.21
C ASN A 27 5.52 12.56 22.15
N LEU A 28 4.77 13.54 21.69
CA LEU A 28 3.79 13.37 20.62
C LEU A 28 4.47 13.01 19.30
N TRP A 29 5.49 13.78 18.90
CA TRP A 29 6.20 13.55 17.64
C TRP A 29 6.95 12.23 17.62
N GLY A 30 7.66 11.88 18.69
CA GLY A 30 8.33 10.60 18.84
C GLY A 30 7.34 9.42 18.77
N THR A 31 6.19 9.55 19.43
CA THR A 31 5.13 8.54 19.39
C THR A 31 4.56 8.35 17.98
N LEU A 32 4.25 9.43 17.28
CA LEU A 32 3.72 9.38 15.91
C LEU A 32 4.76 8.78 14.95
N TYR A 33 6.03 9.21 15.07
CA TYR A 33 7.12 8.66 14.26
C TYR A 33 7.27 7.15 14.44
N ASN A 34 7.35 6.67 15.68
CA ASN A 34 7.53 5.25 15.98
C ASN A 34 6.34 4.40 15.52
N ILE A 35 5.13 4.92 15.63
CA ILE A 35 3.94 4.20 15.18
C ILE A 35 3.85 4.15 13.65
N PHE A 36 4.11 5.27 12.98
CA PHE A 36 4.02 5.31 11.52
C PHE A 36 5.21 4.66 10.81
N ASN A 37 6.31 4.37 11.52
CA ASN A 37 7.50 3.71 10.97
C ASN A 37 7.88 2.47 11.79
N HIS A 38 6.89 1.75 12.32
CA HIS A 38 7.07 0.64 13.26
C HIS A 38 7.90 -0.53 12.70
N THR A 39 8.02 -0.68 11.38
CA THR A 39 8.77 -1.76 10.72
C THR A 39 10.22 -1.39 10.39
N ILE A 40 10.70 -0.22 10.81
CA ILE A 40 12.07 0.25 10.47
C ILE A 40 13.16 -0.75 10.88
N ASN A 41 12.94 -1.52 11.95
CA ASN A 41 13.86 -2.51 12.47
C ASN A 41 13.41 -3.97 12.21
N CYS A 42 12.35 -4.19 11.40
CA CYS A 42 11.91 -5.54 11.09
C CYS A 42 12.96 -6.26 10.24
N GLN A 43 13.34 -7.45 10.67
CA GLN A 43 14.15 -8.33 9.85
C GLN A 43 13.32 -8.87 8.70
N VAL A 44 13.94 -9.01 7.54
CA VAL A 44 13.31 -9.54 6.32
C VAL A 44 14.14 -10.69 5.76
N ASP A 45 13.46 -11.63 5.16
CA ASP A 45 14.08 -12.77 4.48
C ASP A 45 14.09 -12.51 2.97
N VAL A 46 15.19 -11.94 2.46
CA VAL A 46 15.31 -11.64 1.03
C VAL A 46 15.44 -12.89 0.16
N ASP A 47 15.92 -14.01 0.74
CA ASP A 47 16.16 -15.25 0.00
C ASP A 47 14.84 -15.87 -0.47
N ILE A 48 13.74 -15.53 0.19
CA ILE A 48 12.40 -15.94 -0.25
C ILE A 48 12.06 -15.47 -1.66
N LEU A 49 12.65 -14.38 -2.12
CA LEU A 49 12.45 -13.87 -3.46
C LEU A 49 13.11 -14.75 -4.54
N SER A 50 14.00 -15.68 -4.18
CA SER A 50 14.54 -16.68 -5.10
C SER A 50 13.45 -17.61 -5.67
N GLU A 51 12.31 -17.73 -4.96
CA GLU A 51 11.15 -18.50 -5.44
C GLU A 51 10.42 -17.84 -6.64
N ILE A 52 10.74 -16.58 -6.95
CA ILE A 52 10.12 -15.80 -8.04
C ILE A 52 11.05 -15.74 -9.24
N GLU A 53 10.51 -16.05 -10.39
CA GLU A 53 11.24 -15.96 -11.66
C GLU A 53 11.54 -14.53 -12.07
N ASN A 54 12.71 -14.31 -12.65
CA ASN A 54 13.06 -13.03 -13.25
C ASN A 54 12.28 -12.86 -14.56
N LYS A 55 11.71 -11.69 -14.76
CA LYS A 55 11.13 -11.30 -16.06
C LYS A 55 12.20 -10.79 -17.01
N SER A 56 11.88 -10.81 -18.30
CA SER A 56 12.74 -10.23 -19.32
C SER A 56 12.98 -8.75 -19.07
N THR A 57 14.22 -8.32 -19.21
CA THR A 57 14.59 -6.92 -19.03
C THR A 57 13.99 -6.07 -20.15
N SER A 58 13.27 -5.03 -19.75
CA SER A 58 12.70 -4.02 -20.65
C SER A 58 13.65 -2.83 -20.74
N SER A 59 13.90 -2.31 -21.94
CA SER A 59 14.71 -1.09 -22.12
C SER A 59 14.02 0.12 -21.48
N TRP A 60 14.82 1.02 -20.92
CA TRP A 60 14.33 2.28 -20.37
C TRP A 60 14.86 3.45 -21.23
N GLU A 61 14.05 3.81 -22.22
CA GLU A 61 14.37 4.91 -23.12
C GLU A 61 14.27 6.28 -22.41
N PRO A 62 14.97 7.32 -22.88
CA PRO A 62 14.78 8.67 -22.37
C PRO A 62 13.33 9.13 -22.45
N PHE A 63 12.87 9.90 -21.47
CA PHE A 63 11.52 10.45 -21.48
C PHE A 63 11.33 11.47 -22.61
N SER A 64 10.16 11.40 -23.23
CA SER A 64 9.73 12.28 -24.30
C SER A 64 8.77 13.37 -23.83
N LYS A 65 8.55 14.41 -24.67
CA LYS A 65 7.54 15.45 -24.39
C LYS A 65 6.13 14.90 -24.22
N LEU A 66 5.78 13.84 -24.95
CA LEU A 66 4.44 13.27 -24.92
C LEU A 66 4.12 12.65 -23.55
N GLU A 67 5.08 11.96 -22.96
CA GLU A 67 4.92 11.34 -21.64
C GLU A 67 4.74 12.36 -20.50
N PHE A 68 5.20 13.59 -20.66
CA PHE A 68 4.94 14.66 -19.69
C PHE A 68 3.60 15.36 -19.90
N LYS A 69 3.14 15.54 -21.16
CA LYS A 69 1.89 16.25 -21.46
C LYS A 69 0.65 15.58 -20.83
N ASN A 70 0.55 14.25 -20.92
CA ASN A 70 -0.59 13.51 -20.40
C ASN A 70 -0.76 13.63 -18.87
N PRO A 71 0.25 13.36 -18.04
CA PRO A 71 0.15 13.55 -16.59
C PRO A 71 -0.18 14.98 -16.18
N ILE A 72 0.41 15.99 -16.86
CA ILE A 72 0.17 17.40 -16.55
C ILE A 72 -1.31 17.76 -16.74
N SER A 73 -1.93 17.32 -17.84
CA SER A 73 -3.33 17.64 -18.16
C SER A 73 -4.29 17.09 -17.11
N LYS A 74 -4.01 15.90 -16.56
CA LYS A 74 -4.85 15.20 -15.58
C LYS A 74 -4.71 15.72 -14.15
N CYS A 75 -3.72 16.57 -13.85
CA CYS A 75 -3.52 17.07 -12.50
C CYS A 75 -4.56 18.10 -12.09
N ILE A 76 -5.11 17.97 -10.88
CA ILE A 76 -6.12 18.86 -10.32
C ILE A 76 -5.44 20.09 -9.71
N ASN A 77 -5.82 21.30 -10.16
CA ASN A 77 -5.22 22.56 -9.75
C ASN A 77 -5.32 22.86 -8.25
N LEU A 78 -6.35 22.32 -7.59
CA LEU A 78 -6.65 22.54 -6.16
C LEU A 78 -5.99 21.52 -5.21
N SER A 79 -5.14 20.59 -5.74
CA SER A 79 -4.41 19.67 -4.87
C SER A 79 -3.41 20.43 -3.99
N ALA A 80 -3.29 20.00 -2.73
CA ALA A 80 -2.37 20.60 -1.77
C ALA A 80 -0.91 20.55 -2.26
N PRO A 81 -0.18 21.67 -2.20
CA PRO A 81 1.24 21.72 -2.55
C PRO A 81 2.10 21.07 -1.46
N GLY A 82 3.37 20.83 -1.76
CA GLY A 82 4.39 20.44 -0.81
C GLY A 82 4.96 21.62 -0.01
N PRO A 83 6.12 21.39 0.67
CA PRO A 83 6.81 22.43 1.44
C PRO A 83 7.17 23.68 0.62
N ASP A 84 7.41 23.53 -0.68
CA ASP A 84 7.72 24.61 -1.62
C ASP A 84 6.54 25.53 -1.94
N LYS A 85 5.33 25.18 -1.52
CA LYS A 85 4.08 25.90 -1.80
C LYS A 85 3.78 26.09 -3.30
N VAL A 86 4.50 25.42 -4.19
CA VAL A 86 4.25 25.43 -5.63
C VAL A 86 3.00 24.57 -5.91
N THR A 87 1.98 25.19 -6.52
CA THR A 87 0.73 24.50 -6.88
C THR A 87 0.77 23.97 -8.31
N TRP A 88 -0.13 23.05 -8.64
CA TRP A 88 -0.31 22.58 -10.03
C TRP A 88 -0.65 23.72 -10.99
N ARG A 89 -1.33 24.78 -10.52
CA ARG A 89 -1.64 25.95 -11.33
C ARG A 89 -0.36 26.68 -11.75
N HIS A 90 0.58 26.88 -10.81
CA HIS A 90 1.89 27.49 -11.09
C HIS A 90 2.68 26.62 -12.08
N LEU A 91 2.77 25.32 -11.80
CA LEU A 91 3.54 24.40 -12.64
C LEU A 91 2.98 24.30 -14.06
N LYS A 92 1.65 24.17 -14.21
CA LYS A 92 1.00 24.16 -15.54
C LYS A 92 1.25 25.44 -16.31
N HIS A 93 1.31 26.59 -15.64
CA HIS A 93 1.60 27.87 -16.31
C HIS A 93 3.05 27.90 -16.82
N ILE A 94 4.02 27.53 -16.00
CA ILE A 94 5.43 27.47 -16.37
C ILE A 94 5.66 26.48 -17.53
N LEU A 95 5.02 25.33 -17.51
CA LEU A 95 5.18 24.26 -18.51
C LEU A 95 4.50 24.54 -19.86
N LYS A 96 3.78 25.65 -20.01
CA LYS A 96 3.37 26.15 -21.34
C LYS A 96 4.57 26.60 -22.16
N HIS A 97 5.65 27.05 -21.50
CA HIS A 97 6.88 27.40 -22.17
C HIS A 97 7.68 26.14 -22.50
N GLU A 98 7.89 25.90 -23.79
CA GLU A 98 8.54 24.69 -24.29
C GLU A 98 9.93 24.47 -23.68
N LYS A 99 10.72 25.54 -23.55
CA LYS A 99 12.06 25.48 -22.96
C LYS A 99 12.02 24.99 -21.50
N CYS A 100 11.02 25.43 -20.71
CA CYS A 100 10.86 24.97 -19.33
C CYS A 100 10.49 23.47 -19.27
N LEU A 101 9.58 23.03 -20.14
CA LEU A 101 9.22 21.62 -20.25
C LEU A 101 10.43 20.77 -20.64
N LEU A 102 11.22 21.17 -21.63
CA LEU A 102 12.43 20.46 -22.05
C LEU A 102 13.46 20.36 -20.92
N ASN A 103 13.68 21.44 -20.16
CA ASN A 103 14.59 21.40 -19.02
C ASN A 103 14.15 20.38 -17.97
N ILE A 104 12.86 20.28 -17.67
CA ILE A 104 12.36 19.29 -16.70
C ILE A 104 12.53 17.85 -17.23
N ILE A 105 12.26 17.64 -18.53
CA ILE A 105 12.50 16.33 -19.17
C ILE A 105 13.99 15.96 -19.06
N ASN A 106 14.89 16.89 -19.38
CA ASN A 106 16.32 16.66 -19.30
C ASN A 106 16.76 16.36 -17.85
N ILE A 107 16.30 17.13 -16.86
CA ILE A 107 16.57 16.86 -15.45
C ILE A 107 16.10 15.45 -15.08
N THR A 108 14.89 15.05 -15.50
CA THR A 108 14.37 13.72 -15.20
C THR A 108 15.23 12.62 -15.81
N ASN A 109 15.62 12.76 -17.08
CA ASN A 109 16.48 11.80 -17.76
C ASN A 109 17.87 11.71 -17.10
N VAL A 110 18.44 12.85 -16.71
CA VAL A 110 19.72 12.89 -15.98
C VAL A 110 19.61 12.20 -14.62
N CYS A 111 18.52 12.44 -13.87
CA CYS A 111 18.28 11.78 -12.59
C CYS A 111 18.24 10.25 -12.73
N ILE A 112 17.53 9.74 -13.75
CA ILE A 112 17.48 8.30 -14.04
C ILE A 112 18.86 7.76 -14.41
N ASN A 113 19.57 8.42 -15.32
CA ASN A 113 20.88 7.96 -15.81
C ASN A 113 21.96 7.98 -14.72
N LEU A 114 21.91 8.95 -13.80
CA LEU A 114 22.82 9.04 -12.66
C LEU A 114 22.40 8.15 -11.48
N GLY A 115 21.21 7.52 -11.54
CA GLY A 115 20.68 6.78 -10.41
C GLY A 115 20.43 7.67 -9.18
N HIS A 116 20.05 8.94 -9.37
CA HIS A 116 19.95 9.92 -8.29
C HIS A 116 18.60 10.63 -8.25
N TRP A 117 17.97 10.64 -7.09
CA TRP A 117 16.79 11.46 -6.79
C TRP A 117 17.19 12.68 -5.97
N PRO A 118 16.98 13.91 -6.46
CA PRO A 118 17.46 15.11 -5.78
C PRO A 118 16.94 15.24 -4.34
N ASN A 119 17.82 15.59 -3.41
CA ASN A 119 17.48 15.74 -1.98
C ASN A 119 16.33 16.71 -1.74
N TYR A 120 16.17 17.72 -2.58
CA TYR A 120 15.06 18.66 -2.54
C TYR A 120 13.70 17.96 -2.67
N PHE A 121 13.59 16.93 -3.48
CA PHE A 121 12.36 16.15 -3.66
C PHE A 121 12.17 15.07 -2.59
N LYS A 122 13.22 14.73 -1.83
CA LYS A 122 13.14 13.82 -0.67
C LYS A 122 12.53 14.50 0.56
N CYS A 123 12.41 15.84 0.56
CA CYS A 123 11.78 16.60 1.63
C CYS A 123 10.27 16.67 1.43
N SER A 124 9.50 16.35 2.48
CA SER A 124 8.05 16.39 2.45
C SER A 124 7.46 16.88 3.77
N SER A 125 6.25 17.39 3.70
CA SER A 125 5.45 17.78 4.86
C SER A 125 4.33 16.76 5.06
N THR A 126 4.20 16.22 6.27
CA THR A 126 3.19 15.22 6.59
C THR A 126 2.10 15.82 7.45
N VAL A 127 0.89 15.88 6.93
CA VAL A 127 -0.29 16.37 7.66
C VAL A 127 -0.99 15.20 8.35
N ILE A 128 -1.23 15.33 9.64
CA ILE A 128 -1.93 14.33 10.44
C ILE A 128 -3.43 14.59 10.38
N ILE A 129 -4.17 13.67 9.75
CA ILE A 129 -5.62 13.79 9.53
C ILE A 129 -6.37 12.73 10.34
N PRO A 130 -7.45 13.08 11.06
CA PRO A 130 -8.27 12.11 11.77
C PRO A 130 -9.00 11.19 10.75
N LYS A 131 -8.96 9.88 11.00
CA LYS A 131 -9.73 8.90 10.23
C LYS A 131 -11.23 9.12 10.47
N PRO A 132 -12.08 8.98 9.44
CA PRO A 132 -13.53 9.13 9.61
C PRO A 132 -14.10 8.04 10.54
N ASN A 133 -15.21 8.39 11.22
CA ASN A 133 -16.05 7.46 11.97
C ASN A 133 -15.35 6.67 13.09
N LYS A 134 -14.28 7.22 13.70
CA LYS A 134 -13.70 6.65 14.91
C LYS A 134 -14.47 7.13 16.14
N LEU A 135 -14.79 6.20 17.04
CA LEU A 135 -15.48 6.50 18.31
C LEU A 135 -14.64 7.37 19.24
N LYS A 136 -13.31 7.18 19.20
CA LYS A 136 -12.35 7.91 20.06
C LYS A 136 -11.11 8.30 19.26
N TYR A 137 -10.63 9.52 19.47
CA TYR A 137 -9.41 10.06 18.85
C TYR A 137 -8.28 10.23 19.87
N ASN A 138 -8.24 9.37 20.87
CA ASN A 138 -7.21 9.38 21.92
C ASN A 138 -6.04 8.41 21.63
N HIS A 139 -6.02 7.77 20.47
CA HIS A 139 -4.98 6.83 20.08
C HIS A 139 -4.40 7.22 18.71
N PRO A 140 -3.07 7.16 18.51
CA PRO A 140 -2.42 7.53 17.25
C PRO A 140 -2.96 6.77 16.01
N LYS A 141 -3.33 5.50 16.14
CA LYS A 141 -3.97 4.71 15.06
C LYS A 141 -5.30 5.30 14.56
N ALA A 142 -5.91 6.25 15.30
CA ALA A 142 -7.10 6.97 14.83
C ALA A 142 -6.80 8.06 13.79
N PHE A 143 -5.53 8.29 13.49
CA PHE A 143 -5.06 9.28 12.54
C PHE A 143 -4.38 8.64 11.34
N CYS A 144 -4.32 9.41 10.24
CA CYS A 144 -3.67 9.03 9.00
C CYS A 144 -2.64 10.10 8.62
N PRO A 145 -1.35 9.73 8.43
CA PRO A 145 -0.34 10.66 7.93
C PRO A 145 -0.47 10.78 6.41
N ILE A 146 -0.73 12.00 5.92
CA ILE A 146 -0.76 12.29 4.48
C ILE A 146 0.48 13.10 4.12
N VAL A 147 1.29 12.54 3.23
CA VAL A 147 2.56 13.12 2.80
C VAL A 147 2.31 14.11 1.66
N LEU A 148 2.73 15.35 1.87
CA LEU A 148 2.68 16.43 0.88
C LEU A 148 4.08 16.62 0.29
N LEU A 149 4.28 16.15 -0.92
CA LEU A 149 5.53 16.26 -1.69
C LEU A 149 5.53 17.52 -2.54
N ASN A 150 6.72 17.99 -2.92
CA ASN A 150 6.91 19.09 -3.86
C ASN A 150 6.23 18.77 -5.20
N THR A 151 5.51 19.75 -5.76
CA THR A 151 4.65 19.52 -6.93
C THR A 151 5.42 19.10 -8.18
N LEU A 152 6.63 19.61 -8.37
CA LEU A 152 7.50 19.17 -9.47
C LEU A 152 7.94 17.71 -9.29
N GLY A 153 8.32 17.32 -8.05
CA GLY A 153 8.62 15.92 -7.74
C GLY A 153 7.44 15.00 -8.02
N LYS A 154 6.22 15.40 -7.61
CA LYS A 154 4.99 14.65 -7.93
C LYS A 154 4.74 14.48 -9.44
N LEU A 155 5.10 15.49 -10.26
CA LEU A 155 5.00 15.37 -11.71
C LEU A 155 5.95 14.30 -12.24
N ILE A 156 7.21 14.37 -11.83
CA ILE A 156 8.24 13.40 -12.26
C ILE A 156 7.82 11.98 -11.81
N GLU A 157 7.37 11.82 -10.56
CA GLU A 157 6.84 10.54 -10.06
C GLU A 157 5.69 10.02 -10.91
N LYS A 158 4.75 10.88 -11.35
CA LYS A 158 3.63 10.46 -12.22
C LYS A 158 4.10 9.96 -13.59
N VAL A 159 5.07 10.61 -14.17
CA VAL A 159 5.64 10.20 -15.47
C VAL A 159 6.35 8.85 -15.32
N ILE A 160 7.17 8.70 -14.29
CA ILE A 160 7.85 7.44 -13.98
C ILE A 160 6.83 6.33 -13.69
N MET A 161 5.78 6.62 -12.93
CA MET A 161 4.71 5.68 -12.60
C MET A 161 3.99 5.17 -13.86
N GLU A 162 3.65 6.06 -14.81
CA GLU A 162 2.98 5.64 -16.05
C GLU A 162 3.87 4.70 -16.88
N ARG A 163 5.16 4.96 -16.96
CA ARG A 163 6.12 4.09 -17.65
C ARG A 163 6.31 2.76 -16.90
N LEU A 164 6.46 2.81 -15.58
CA LEU A 164 6.60 1.62 -14.77
C LEU A 164 5.37 0.70 -14.91
N GLN A 165 4.16 1.25 -14.89
CA GLN A 165 2.93 0.49 -15.13
C GLN A 165 2.92 -0.20 -16.50
N PHE A 166 3.43 0.47 -17.54
CA PHE A 166 3.52 -0.11 -18.87
C PHE A 166 4.48 -1.30 -18.92
N ILE A 167 5.69 -1.15 -18.37
CA ILE A 167 6.70 -2.23 -18.32
C ILE A 167 6.14 -3.43 -17.54
N ILE A 168 5.56 -3.19 -16.37
CA ILE A 168 5.05 -4.24 -15.48
C ILE A 168 3.88 -4.98 -16.12
N ALA A 169 2.99 -4.26 -16.82
CA ALA A 169 1.87 -4.87 -17.54
C ALA A 169 2.36 -5.78 -18.68
N ASN A 170 3.34 -5.32 -19.46
CA ASN A 170 3.93 -6.11 -20.56
C ASN A 170 4.65 -7.36 -20.04
N ASN A 171 5.28 -7.27 -18.89
CA ASN A 171 6.00 -8.40 -18.27
C ASN A 171 5.09 -9.34 -17.47
N ASN A 172 3.78 -9.04 -17.35
CA ASN A 172 2.82 -9.82 -16.57
C ASN A 172 3.35 -10.14 -15.16
N PHE A 173 3.93 -9.14 -14.49
CA PHE A 173 4.55 -9.35 -13.17
C PHE A 173 3.54 -9.32 -12.03
N ILE A 174 2.46 -8.55 -12.19
CA ILE A 174 1.45 -8.41 -11.13
C ILE A 174 0.57 -9.65 -11.03
N HIS A 175 0.39 -10.14 -9.79
CA HIS A 175 -0.48 -11.29 -9.53
C HIS A 175 -1.92 -11.00 -9.94
N PRO A 176 -2.64 -11.94 -10.62
CA PRO A 176 -4.00 -11.71 -11.12
C PRO A 176 -5.02 -11.31 -10.04
N SER A 177 -4.83 -11.79 -8.81
CA SER A 177 -5.70 -11.47 -7.66
C SER A 177 -5.51 -10.05 -7.12
N GLN A 178 -4.51 -9.31 -7.60
CA GLN A 178 -4.26 -7.94 -7.17
C GLN A 178 -5.03 -6.95 -8.01
N LEU A 179 -5.91 -6.16 -7.37
CA LEU A 179 -6.87 -5.30 -8.04
C LEU A 179 -6.65 -3.80 -7.72
N ASP A 180 -5.48 -3.43 -7.22
CA ASP A 180 -5.11 -2.05 -6.89
C ASP A 180 -3.81 -1.60 -7.56
N GLY A 181 -3.53 -0.30 -7.51
CA GLY A 181 -2.28 0.30 -8.00
C GLY A 181 -2.10 0.26 -9.53
N LEU A 182 -3.06 -0.27 -10.26
CA LEU A 182 -3.02 -0.50 -11.70
C LEU A 182 -4.11 0.30 -12.43
N LYS A 183 -3.84 0.69 -13.67
CA LYS A 183 -4.88 1.24 -14.55
C LYS A 183 -5.98 0.20 -14.80
N PHE A 184 -7.22 0.67 -14.90
CA PHE A 184 -8.39 -0.17 -15.20
C PHE A 184 -8.72 -1.25 -14.16
N LYS A 185 -8.22 -1.12 -12.94
CA LYS A 185 -8.60 -1.92 -11.78
C LYS A 185 -9.24 -1.04 -10.72
N SER A 186 -10.29 -1.54 -10.10
CA SER A 186 -11.09 -0.79 -9.12
C SER A 186 -11.65 -1.68 -8.00
N THR A 187 -12.17 -1.06 -6.96
CA THR A 187 -12.92 -1.77 -5.91
C THR A 187 -14.17 -2.45 -6.45
N SER A 188 -14.78 -1.91 -7.53
CA SER A 188 -15.93 -2.54 -8.19
C SER A 188 -15.54 -3.88 -8.83
N ASP A 189 -14.34 -3.98 -9.42
CA ASP A 189 -13.84 -5.25 -9.98
C ASP A 189 -13.64 -6.30 -8.89
N ALA A 190 -13.16 -5.89 -7.70
CA ALA A 190 -13.05 -6.77 -6.54
C ALA A 190 -14.43 -7.28 -6.10
N GLY A 191 -15.44 -6.40 -6.03
CA GLY A 191 -16.82 -6.76 -5.71
C GLY A 191 -17.43 -7.73 -6.72
N VAL A 192 -17.28 -7.47 -8.02
CA VAL A 192 -17.76 -8.36 -9.09
C VAL A 192 -17.08 -9.72 -9.02
N THR A 193 -15.76 -9.75 -8.82
CA THR A 193 -15.01 -11.00 -8.67
C THR A 193 -15.50 -11.82 -7.48
N LEU A 194 -15.69 -11.18 -6.32
CA LEU A 194 -16.22 -11.85 -5.13
C LEU A 194 -17.62 -12.41 -5.38
N THR A 195 -18.52 -11.61 -5.96
CA THR A 195 -19.89 -12.04 -6.29
C THR A 195 -19.87 -13.24 -7.24
N HIS A 196 -19.02 -13.22 -8.26
CA HIS A 196 -18.86 -14.32 -9.19
C HIS A 196 -18.39 -15.61 -8.48
N ILE A 197 -17.41 -15.50 -7.56
CA ILE A 197 -16.94 -16.65 -6.77
C ILE A 197 -18.09 -17.21 -5.92
N ILE A 198 -18.86 -16.37 -5.22
CA ILE A 198 -19.99 -16.79 -4.39
C ILE A 198 -21.04 -17.51 -5.22
N CYS A 199 -21.49 -16.91 -6.32
CA CYS A 199 -22.50 -17.50 -7.21
C CYS A 199 -22.02 -18.82 -7.84
N SER A 200 -20.75 -18.91 -8.21
CA SER A 200 -20.12 -20.16 -8.69
C SER A 200 -20.13 -21.28 -7.63
N GLY A 201 -19.91 -20.91 -6.36
CA GLY A 201 -20.03 -21.84 -5.22
C GLY A 201 -21.46 -22.39 -5.09
N TRP A 202 -22.42 -21.51 -5.10
CA TRP A 202 -23.86 -21.89 -5.02
C TRP A 202 -24.30 -22.79 -6.18
N ALA A 203 -23.83 -22.51 -7.41
CA ALA A 203 -24.12 -23.36 -8.57
C ALA A 203 -23.57 -24.79 -8.40
N LYS A 204 -22.50 -24.97 -7.60
CA LYS A 204 -21.88 -26.25 -7.28
C LYS A 204 -22.37 -26.85 -5.95
N ASN A 205 -23.46 -26.33 -5.36
CA ASN A 205 -23.97 -26.72 -4.05
C ASN A 205 -22.91 -26.65 -2.93
N LYS A 206 -22.09 -25.59 -2.96
CA LYS A 206 -21.06 -25.30 -1.96
C LYS A 206 -21.36 -23.96 -1.29
N SER A 207 -21.04 -23.85 -0.01
CA SER A 207 -20.94 -22.57 0.68
C SER A 207 -19.61 -21.94 0.38
N THR A 208 -19.59 -20.63 0.20
CA THR A 208 -18.35 -19.85 0.11
C THR A 208 -18.04 -19.26 1.48
N SER A 209 -16.84 -19.50 1.97
CA SER A 209 -16.34 -18.93 3.23
C SER A 209 -15.18 -18.00 2.92
N MET A 210 -15.18 -16.83 3.56
CA MET A 210 -14.24 -15.76 3.31
C MET A 210 -13.65 -15.26 4.62
N LEU A 211 -12.33 -15.13 4.67
CA LEU A 211 -11.59 -14.44 5.73
C LEU A 211 -11.03 -13.13 5.17
N ALA A 212 -11.50 -12.02 5.70
CA ALA A 212 -10.98 -10.69 5.40
C ALA A 212 -9.86 -10.33 6.38
N PHE A 213 -8.78 -9.76 5.90
CA PHE A 213 -7.66 -9.30 6.72
C PHE A 213 -7.12 -7.95 6.22
N ASP A 214 -6.36 -7.26 7.07
CA ASP A 214 -5.76 -5.94 6.81
C ASP A 214 -4.26 -6.02 7.18
N ILE A 215 -3.41 -5.36 6.41
CA ILE A 215 -1.98 -5.25 6.72
C ILE A 215 -1.75 -3.94 7.47
N THR A 216 -1.13 -4.03 8.65
CA THR A 216 -0.86 -2.87 9.50
C THR A 216 0.02 -1.86 8.77
N GLN A 217 -0.49 -0.63 8.59
CA GLN A 217 0.27 0.49 8.05
C GLN A 217 1.10 0.14 6.80
N PHE A 218 0.46 -0.45 5.81
CA PHE A 218 1.10 -1.08 4.66
C PHE A 218 2.12 -0.18 3.94
N PHE A 219 1.73 1.02 3.47
CA PHE A 219 2.65 1.92 2.76
C PHE A 219 3.91 2.30 3.57
N PRO A 220 3.81 2.67 4.85
CA PRO A 220 4.99 2.95 5.66
C PRO A 220 5.85 1.72 5.99
N SER A 221 5.33 0.50 5.76
CA SER A 221 6.00 -0.74 6.18
C SER A 221 6.85 -1.40 5.10
N LEU A 222 6.78 -0.96 3.85
CA LEU A 222 7.48 -1.61 2.74
C LEU A 222 9.00 -1.55 2.94
N ASN A 223 9.66 -2.71 2.97
CA ASN A 223 11.10 -2.80 3.11
C ASN A 223 11.81 -2.43 1.79
N HIS A 224 12.74 -1.48 1.83
CA HIS A 224 13.39 -0.94 0.64
C HIS A 224 14.26 -1.98 -0.07
N ARG A 225 14.97 -2.86 0.68
CA ARG A 225 15.81 -3.91 0.10
C ARG A 225 14.98 -4.92 -0.67
N ILE A 226 13.88 -5.39 -0.09
CA ILE A 226 12.93 -6.28 -0.77
C ILE A 226 12.38 -5.61 -2.02
N LEU A 227 11.93 -4.34 -1.91
CA LEU A 227 11.35 -3.61 -3.03
C LEU A 227 12.34 -3.43 -4.18
N THR A 228 13.61 -3.13 -3.89
CA THR A 228 14.66 -3.00 -4.92
C THR A 228 14.88 -4.30 -5.68
N ILE A 229 14.98 -5.44 -4.98
CA ILE A 229 15.11 -6.76 -5.61
C ILE A 229 13.88 -7.10 -6.45
N ILE A 230 12.68 -6.75 -5.98
CA ILE A 230 11.43 -6.96 -6.73
C ILE A 230 11.43 -6.17 -8.04
N LEU A 231 11.90 -4.93 -8.03
CA LEU A 231 12.00 -4.10 -9.24
C LEU A 231 12.93 -4.73 -10.29
N GLU A 232 14.06 -5.28 -9.86
CA GLU A 232 14.97 -6.05 -10.73
C GLU A 232 14.27 -7.29 -11.32
N LYS A 233 13.62 -8.08 -10.46
CA LYS A 233 12.89 -9.28 -10.90
C LYS A 233 11.71 -8.97 -11.82
N ALA A 234 11.09 -7.80 -11.67
CA ALA A 234 10.01 -7.34 -12.55
C ALA A 234 10.49 -6.97 -13.96
N GLY A 235 11.80 -7.01 -14.21
CA GLY A 235 12.41 -6.76 -15.50
C GLY A 235 12.73 -5.28 -15.76
N LEU A 236 12.97 -4.49 -14.71
CA LEU A 236 13.51 -3.14 -14.89
C LEU A 236 14.96 -3.25 -15.38
N GLU A 237 15.32 -2.34 -16.29
CA GLU A 237 16.70 -2.23 -16.77
C GLU A 237 17.64 -1.92 -15.59
N PRO A 238 18.78 -2.64 -15.45
CA PRO A 238 19.69 -2.49 -14.31
C PRO A 238 20.17 -1.06 -14.06
N LYS A 239 20.28 -0.23 -15.09
CA LYS A 239 20.67 1.19 -14.95
C LYS A 239 19.65 2.04 -14.18
N VAL A 240 18.39 1.59 -14.09
CA VAL A 240 17.30 2.34 -13.44
C VAL A 240 17.12 1.94 -11.97
N THR A 241 17.54 0.75 -11.59
CA THR A 241 17.44 0.28 -10.20
C THR A 241 18.11 1.20 -9.18
N PRO A 242 19.33 1.75 -9.42
CA PRO A 242 19.97 2.71 -8.52
C PRO A 242 19.13 3.96 -8.26
N PHE A 243 18.39 4.44 -9.27
CA PHE A 243 17.46 5.56 -9.08
C PHE A 243 16.37 5.25 -8.05
N PHE A 244 15.72 4.08 -8.14
CA PHE A 244 14.71 3.69 -7.16
C PHE A 244 15.31 3.46 -5.78
N ALA A 245 16.51 2.89 -5.69
CA ALA A 245 17.22 2.72 -4.42
C ALA A 245 17.48 4.08 -3.75
N ASP A 246 17.98 5.07 -4.51
CA ASP A 246 18.21 6.42 -3.99
C ASP A 246 16.91 7.19 -3.71
N TYR A 247 15.85 7.00 -4.51
CA TYR A 247 14.51 7.55 -4.28
C TYR A 247 13.93 7.14 -2.92
N LEU A 248 14.14 5.90 -2.51
CA LEU A 248 13.54 5.33 -1.31
C LEU A 248 14.22 5.76 -0.02
N VAL A 249 15.53 6.06 -0.04
CA VAL A 249 16.33 6.30 1.16
C VAL A 249 16.49 7.79 1.49
N LYS A 250 16.87 8.08 2.75
CA LYS A 250 17.15 9.43 3.26
C LYS A 250 16.03 10.43 3.03
N ARG A 251 14.79 9.95 3.06
CA ARG A 251 13.61 10.82 2.96
C ARG A 251 13.45 11.62 4.25
N LYS A 252 13.18 12.91 4.11
CA LYS A 252 13.02 13.85 5.23
C LYS A 252 11.57 14.26 5.34
N ILE A 253 10.99 14.09 6.51
CA ILE A 253 9.61 14.43 6.81
C ILE A 253 9.52 15.34 8.04
N ASN A 254 8.57 16.24 8.05
CA ASN A 254 8.11 16.90 9.26
C ASN A 254 6.60 16.64 9.41
N TYR A 255 6.15 16.40 10.63
CA TYR A 255 4.74 16.25 10.93
C TYR A 255 4.11 17.60 11.22
N ASN A 256 2.93 17.83 10.66
CA ASN A 256 2.11 19.01 10.94
C ASN A 256 0.76 18.57 11.48
N TRP A 257 0.43 19.08 12.66
CA TRP A 257 -0.84 18.81 13.30
C TRP A 257 -1.36 20.09 13.97
N ASN A 258 -2.50 20.58 13.48
CA ASN A 258 -2.99 21.91 13.79
C ASN A 258 -1.94 22.98 13.47
N GLU A 259 -1.57 23.81 14.44
CA GLU A 259 -0.56 24.85 14.30
C GLU A 259 0.86 24.39 14.71
N LEU A 260 0.99 23.12 15.13
CA LEU A 260 2.26 22.57 15.58
C LEU A 260 2.98 21.86 14.44
N SER A 261 4.30 22.05 14.37
CA SER A 261 5.19 21.39 13.42
C SER A 261 6.30 20.65 14.19
N SER A 262 6.61 19.43 13.77
CA SER A 262 7.68 18.65 14.37
C SER A 262 9.05 19.08 13.86
N PRO A 263 10.14 18.68 14.54
CA PRO A 263 11.46 18.58 13.92
C PRO A 263 11.42 17.72 12.65
N ILE A 264 12.50 17.80 11.86
CA ILE A 264 12.66 16.94 10.68
C ILE A 264 13.11 15.56 11.13
N PHE A 265 12.40 14.54 10.68
CA PHE A 265 12.77 13.13 10.84
C PHE A 265 13.28 12.56 9.52
N GLU A 266 14.27 11.67 9.59
CA GLU A 266 14.69 10.87 8.44
C GLU A 266 13.94 9.54 8.43
N VAL A 267 13.44 9.11 7.25
CA VAL A 267 12.67 7.88 7.08
C VAL A 267 13.33 7.02 6.02
N ASN A 268 13.73 5.81 6.43
CA ASN A 268 14.42 4.81 5.60
C ASN A 268 13.62 3.51 5.45
N VAL A 269 12.31 3.56 5.62
CA VAL A 269 11.37 2.44 5.44
C VAL A 269 10.10 2.93 4.77
N GLY A 270 9.40 2.05 4.07
CA GLY A 270 8.11 2.33 3.46
C GLY A 270 8.16 3.29 2.28
N VAL A 271 6.99 3.65 1.80
CA VAL A 271 6.75 4.64 0.75
C VAL A 271 5.75 5.70 1.23
N GLY A 272 5.83 6.90 0.68
CA GLY A 272 5.02 8.03 1.14
C GLY A 272 3.53 7.88 0.77
N GLN A 273 2.64 7.90 1.76
CA GLN A 273 1.20 7.94 1.50
C GLN A 273 0.81 9.31 0.92
N GLY A 274 0.74 9.39 -0.41
CA GLY A 274 0.52 10.62 -1.18
C GLY A 274 1.50 10.81 -2.34
N SER A 275 2.54 9.97 -2.45
CA SER A 275 3.38 9.86 -3.64
C SER A 275 2.61 9.19 -4.79
N ALA A 276 2.87 9.61 -6.01
CA ALA A 276 2.29 9.01 -7.20
C ALA A 276 2.84 7.60 -7.48
N LEU A 277 4.06 7.31 -7.06
CA LEU A 277 4.70 5.99 -7.22
C LEU A 277 4.22 4.97 -6.19
N SER A 278 3.75 5.40 -5.02
CA SER A 278 3.43 4.47 -3.93
C SER A 278 2.42 3.39 -4.29
N PRO A 279 1.32 3.63 -5.03
CA PRO A 279 0.38 2.57 -5.38
C PRO A 279 1.00 1.47 -6.24
N ILE A 280 1.81 1.82 -7.23
CA ILE A 280 2.44 0.81 -8.09
C ILE A 280 3.58 0.06 -7.38
N LEU A 281 4.36 0.76 -6.53
CA LEU A 281 5.41 0.14 -5.73
C LEU A 281 4.82 -0.83 -4.69
N SER A 282 3.67 -0.50 -4.10
CA SER A 282 2.97 -1.41 -3.18
C SER A 282 2.39 -2.63 -3.90
N ALA A 283 1.83 -2.44 -5.09
CA ALA A 283 1.35 -3.53 -5.92
C ALA A 283 2.49 -4.49 -6.32
N LEU A 284 3.63 -3.95 -6.72
CA LEU A 284 4.84 -4.72 -6.99
C LEU A 284 5.31 -5.51 -5.77
N TYR A 285 5.27 -4.89 -4.58
CA TYR A 285 5.71 -5.52 -3.35
C TYR A 285 4.87 -6.74 -2.98
N LEU A 286 3.55 -6.66 -3.13
CA LEU A 286 2.64 -7.75 -2.79
C LEU A 286 2.58 -8.87 -3.84
N SER A 287 2.91 -8.61 -5.09
CA SER A 287 2.78 -9.62 -6.14
C SER A 287 3.63 -10.88 -5.91
N PRO A 288 4.93 -10.80 -5.60
CA PRO A 288 5.73 -11.96 -5.21
C PRO A 288 5.17 -12.72 -4.02
N PHE A 289 4.72 -11.97 -3.01
CA PHE A 289 4.08 -12.55 -1.83
C PHE A 289 2.87 -13.41 -2.20
N LEU A 290 1.97 -12.91 -3.06
CA LEU A 290 0.78 -13.64 -3.51
C LEU A 290 1.15 -14.88 -4.33
N TYR A 291 2.14 -14.81 -5.24
CA TYR A 291 2.61 -15.95 -5.99
C TYR A 291 3.19 -17.05 -5.10
N ILE A 292 4.01 -16.68 -4.11
CA ILE A 292 4.61 -17.65 -3.16
C ILE A 292 3.51 -18.26 -2.28
N LEU A 293 2.56 -17.46 -1.80
CA LEU A 293 1.43 -17.94 -1.00
C LEU A 293 0.57 -18.93 -1.78
N GLU A 294 0.20 -18.59 -3.03
CA GLU A 294 -0.57 -19.47 -3.90
C GLU A 294 0.16 -20.80 -4.13
N LYS A 295 1.48 -20.77 -4.44
CA LYS A 295 2.31 -21.95 -4.64
C LYS A 295 2.32 -22.85 -3.41
N ARG A 296 2.51 -22.28 -2.22
CA ARG A 296 2.52 -23.05 -0.95
C ARG A 296 1.17 -23.71 -0.67
N LEU A 297 0.08 -23.01 -0.89
CA LEU A 297 -1.27 -23.56 -0.68
C LEU A 297 -1.63 -24.63 -1.70
N LYS A 298 -1.22 -24.48 -2.96
CA LYS A 298 -1.36 -25.51 -4.00
C LYS A 298 -0.60 -26.80 -3.63
N ASN A 299 0.62 -26.67 -3.10
CA ASN A 299 1.41 -27.83 -2.66
C ASN A 299 0.73 -28.58 -1.51
N LEU A 300 0.00 -27.89 -0.65
CA LEU A 300 -0.80 -28.48 0.43
C LEU A 300 -2.20 -28.95 -0.04
N LYS A 301 -2.51 -28.82 -1.32
CA LYS A 301 -3.81 -29.15 -1.93
C LYS A 301 -4.99 -28.41 -1.27
N ILE A 302 -4.76 -27.17 -0.80
CA ILE A 302 -5.78 -26.30 -0.22
C ILE A 302 -6.35 -25.42 -1.34
N PRO A 303 -7.62 -25.61 -1.76
CA PRO A 303 -8.23 -24.84 -2.84
C PRO A 303 -8.68 -23.47 -2.30
N ILE A 304 -7.87 -22.44 -2.54
CA ILE A 304 -8.11 -21.06 -2.11
C ILE A 304 -8.11 -20.13 -3.32
N SER A 305 -9.00 -19.15 -3.29
CA SER A 305 -8.95 -17.96 -4.13
C SER A 305 -8.57 -16.74 -3.30
N PHE A 306 -7.87 -15.79 -3.91
CA PHE A 306 -7.47 -14.53 -3.29
C PHE A 306 -8.09 -13.35 -4.01
N ILE A 307 -8.38 -12.30 -3.25
CA ILE A 307 -8.60 -10.94 -3.76
C ILE A 307 -7.75 -10.01 -2.88
N SER A 308 -6.91 -9.19 -3.49
CA SER A 308 -6.08 -8.20 -2.79
C SER A 308 -6.38 -6.80 -3.32
N PHE A 309 -6.57 -5.85 -2.41
CA PHE A 309 -6.78 -4.46 -2.72
C PHE A 309 -6.05 -3.58 -1.70
N VAL A 310 -4.90 -3.02 -2.08
CA VAL A 310 -3.97 -2.26 -1.25
C VAL A 310 -3.52 -3.07 -0.03
N ASP A 311 -3.92 -2.68 1.17
CA ASP A 311 -3.63 -3.32 2.46
C ASP A 311 -4.69 -4.37 2.87
N ASN A 312 -5.79 -4.44 2.15
CA ASN A 312 -6.88 -5.38 2.42
C ASN A 312 -6.75 -6.63 1.56
N GLY A 313 -6.97 -7.78 2.17
CA GLY A 313 -6.97 -9.05 1.46
C GLY A 313 -8.13 -9.95 1.87
N LEU A 314 -8.55 -10.78 0.93
CA LEU A 314 -9.57 -11.81 1.13
C LEU A 314 -8.98 -13.17 0.80
N ILE A 315 -9.13 -14.12 1.72
CA ILE A 315 -8.88 -15.55 1.51
C ILE A 315 -10.23 -16.22 1.38
N ILE A 316 -10.48 -16.92 0.28
CA ILE A 316 -11.80 -17.44 -0.06
C ILE A 316 -11.71 -18.93 -0.36
N THR A 317 -12.58 -19.74 0.25
CA THR A 317 -12.70 -21.17 -0.01
C THR A 317 -14.15 -21.58 -0.24
N GLN A 318 -14.35 -22.68 -0.95
CA GLN A 318 -15.67 -23.20 -1.30
C GLN A 318 -15.79 -24.67 -0.92
N ASN A 319 -16.62 -25.00 0.06
CA ASN A 319 -16.84 -26.36 0.54
C ASN A 319 -18.33 -26.63 0.84
N LYS A 320 -18.68 -27.92 0.94
CA LYS A 320 -20.00 -28.35 1.44
C LYS A 320 -20.10 -28.19 2.96
N SER A 321 -18.98 -28.24 3.67
CA SER A 321 -18.90 -28.12 5.14
C SER A 321 -18.15 -26.86 5.55
N THR A 322 -18.73 -26.09 6.46
CA THR A 322 -18.07 -24.90 7.06
C THR A 322 -16.93 -25.28 7.99
N VAL A 323 -16.98 -26.45 8.61
CA VAL A 323 -15.85 -26.96 9.43
C VAL A 323 -14.61 -27.14 8.55
N THR A 324 -14.78 -27.76 7.37
CA THR A 324 -13.69 -27.89 6.39
C THR A 324 -13.20 -26.53 5.91
N SER A 325 -14.12 -25.59 5.65
CA SER A 325 -13.76 -24.22 5.28
C SER A 325 -12.94 -23.53 6.35
N ASN A 326 -13.36 -23.62 7.62
CA ASN A 326 -12.64 -23.00 8.74
C ASN A 326 -11.23 -23.58 8.89
N SER A 327 -11.07 -24.90 8.77
CA SER A 327 -9.75 -25.56 8.80
C SER A 327 -8.83 -25.06 7.67
N GLN A 328 -9.36 -24.92 6.45
CA GLN A 328 -8.61 -24.40 5.30
C GLN A 328 -8.26 -22.92 5.48
N LEU A 329 -9.19 -22.10 5.96
CA LEU A 329 -8.96 -20.67 6.23
C LEU A 329 -7.91 -20.49 7.33
N PHE A 330 -7.98 -21.27 8.42
CA PHE A 330 -6.97 -21.26 9.49
C PHE A 330 -5.57 -21.58 8.94
N CYS A 331 -5.44 -22.68 8.21
CA CYS A 331 -4.16 -23.09 7.64
C CYS A 331 -3.60 -22.01 6.69
N SER A 332 -4.46 -21.48 5.82
CA SER A 332 -4.08 -20.44 4.86
C SER A 332 -3.64 -19.15 5.55
N TYR A 333 -4.37 -18.73 6.58
CA TYR A 333 -4.05 -17.52 7.34
C TYR A 333 -2.74 -17.66 8.15
N ASN A 334 -2.46 -18.84 8.72
CA ASN A 334 -1.20 -19.13 9.39
C ASN A 334 -0.01 -19.04 8.43
N ILE A 335 -0.14 -19.61 7.22
CA ILE A 335 0.91 -19.52 6.19
C ILE A 335 1.08 -18.06 5.75
N LEU A 336 -0.02 -17.35 5.53
CA LEU A 336 -0.03 -15.95 5.15
C LEU A 336 0.67 -15.08 6.19
N SER A 337 0.35 -15.21 7.47
CA SER A 337 0.95 -14.41 8.55
C SER A 337 2.46 -14.62 8.60
N LYS A 338 2.93 -15.89 8.63
CA LYS A 338 4.36 -16.23 8.62
C LYS A 338 5.09 -15.74 7.37
N LEU A 339 4.39 -15.69 6.24
CA LEU A 339 4.97 -15.20 5.00
C LEU A 339 5.06 -13.67 5.00
N LEU A 340 4.05 -12.96 5.54
CA LEU A 340 4.09 -11.51 5.71
C LEU A 340 5.27 -11.07 6.59
N ASP A 341 5.52 -11.79 7.70
CA ASP A 341 6.68 -11.51 8.57
C ASP A 341 8.00 -11.54 7.79
N LYS A 342 8.17 -12.51 6.87
CA LYS A 342 9.36 -12.59 6.00
C LYS A 342 9.51 -11.39 5.06
N PHE A 343 8.38 -10.78 4.67
CA PHE A 343 8.36 -9.55 3.90
C PHE A 343 8.44 -8.28 4.77
N GLY A 344 8.58 -8.40 6.10
CA GLY A 344 8.57 -7.26 7.02
C GLY A 344 7.22 -6.60 7.17
N LEU A 345 6.13 -7.32 6.91
CA LEU A 345 4.76 -6.85 7.01
C LEU A 345 4.04 -7.55 8.18
N ILE A 346 3.10 -6.86 8.80
CA ILE A 346 2.38 -7.35 9.99
C ILE A 346 0.87 -7.32 9.71
N VAL A 347 0.20 -8.44 10.00
CA VAL A 347 -1.27 -8.50 9.93
C VAL A 347 -1.89 -7.73 11.09
N GLU A 348 -2.92 -6.92 10.82
CA GLU A 348 -3.74 -6.30 11.86
C GLU A 348 -4.84 -7.27 12.31
N HIS A 349 -4.49 -8.19 13.21
CA HIS A 349 -5.39 -9.24 13.68
C HIS A 349 -6.75 -8.72 14.20
N SER A 350 -6.77 -7.51 14.79
CA SER A 350 -8.00 -6.89 15.31
C SER A 350 -9.01 -6.49 14.23
N LYS A 351 -8.61 -6.51 12.97
CA LYS A 351 -9.46 -6.21 11.80
C LYS A 351 -9.77 -7.44 10.95
N THR A 352 -9.44 -8.62 11.44
CA THR A 352 -9.73 -9.86 10.73
C THR A 352 -11.18 -10.26 10.99
N ASP A 353 -11.91 -10.54 9.91
CA ASP A 353 -13.34 -10.91 9.96
C ASP A 353 -13.60 -12.15 9.12
N ILE A 354 -14.56 -12.99 9.55
CA ILE A 354 -15.00 -14.17 8.82
C ILE A 354 -16.46 -14.05 8.37
N PHE A 355 -16.73 -14.49 7.14
CA PHE A 355 -18.06 -14.51 6.53
C PHE A 355 -18.32 -15.87 5.88
N HIS A 356 -19.59 -16.32 5.93
CA HIS A 356 -20.04 -17.51 5.24
C HIS A 356 -21.26 -17.20 4.38
N PHE A 357 -21.14 -17.37 3.08
CA PHE A 357 -22.21 -17.14 2.10
C PHE A 357 -22.90 -18.47 1.79
N ASN A 358 -24.06 -18.70 2.39
CA ASN A 358 -24.85 -19.90 2.17
C ASN A 358 -26.13 -19.55 1.38
N ARG A 359 -26.53 -20.41 0.44
CA ARG A 359 -27.77 -20.23 -0.33
C ARG A 359 -29.02 -20.61 0.46
N SER A 360 -28.90 -21.44 1.52
CA SER A 360 -30.02 -21.93 2.30
C SER A 360 -30.56 -20.85 3.24
N HIS A 361 -31.87 -20.63 3.23
CA HIS A 361 -32.58 -19.79 4.21
C HIS A 361 -32.79 -20.47 5.58
N ARG A 362 -32.28 -21.68 5.80
CA ARG A 362 -32.34 -22.35 7.11
C ARG A 362 -31.42 -21.63 8.08
N VAL A 363 -31.82 -21.61 9.36
CA VAL A 363 -30.96 -21.09 10.43
C VAL A 363 -29.58 -21.75 10.33
N PHE A 364 -28.57 -20.93 10.07
CA PHE A 364 -27.22 -21.38 9.88
C PHE A 364 -26.39 -20.86 11.05
N ASN A 365 -25.85 -21.76 11.85
CA ASN A 365 -25.00 -21.43 12.98
C ASN A 365 -23.58 -21.98 12.72
N PRO A 366 -22.74 -21.28 11.94
CA PRO A 366 -21.41 -21.76 11.61
C PRO A 366 -20.51 -21.74 12.86
N PRO A 367 -19.52 -22.67 12.93
CA PRO A 367 -18.59 -22.71 14.04
C PRO A 367 -17.68 -21.46 14.06
N LEU A 368 -17.22 -21.10 15.26
CA LEU A 368 -16.22 -20.06 15.45
C LEU A 368 -14.92 -20.46 14.73
N LEU A 369 -14.15 -19.46 14.26
CA LEU A 369 -12.79 -19.66 13.79
C LEU A 369 -11.83 -19.14 14.87
N ASP A 370 -11.12 -20.07 15.51
CA ASP A 370 -10.13 -19.75 16.54
C ASP A 370 -8.74 -19.51 15.91
N LEU A 371 -8.24 -18.30 16.00
CA LEU A 371 -6.90 -17.90 15.54
C LEU A 371 -5.93 -17.64 16.71
N SER A 372 -6.31 -17.97 17.96
CA SER A 372 -5.53 -17.65 19.17
C SER A 372 -4.12 -18.26 19.16
N SER A 373 -3.98 -19.48 18.64
CA SER A 373 -2.68 -20.16 18.53
C SER A 373 -1.66 -19.47 17.61
N ILE A 374 -2.10 -18.53 16.80
CA ILE A 374 -1.28 -17.73 15.87
C ILE A 374 -1.38 -16.22 16.15
N GLY A 375 -1.75 -15.86 17.39
CA GLY A 375 -1.83 -14.47 17.85
C GLY A 375 -3.08 -13.70 17.38
N GLY A 376 -4.01 -14.36 16.71
CA GLY A 376 -5.26 -13.77 16.23
C GLY A 376 -6.41 -13.92 17.25
N PRO A 377 -7.58 -13.30 16.97
CA PRO A 377 -8.79 -13.42 17.79
C PRO A 377 -9.55 -14.72 17.50
N ILE A 378 -10.48 -15.04 18.38
CA ILE A 378 -11.56 -15.99 18.08
C ILE A 378 -12.63 -15.22 17.30
N LEU A 379 -12.87 -15.62 16.06
CA LEU A 379 -13.79 -14.94 15.14
C LEU A 379 -15.17 -15.58 15.19
N LYS A 380 -16.18 -14.75 15.46
CA LYS A 380 -17.58 -15.10 15.22
C LYS A 380 -17.93 -14.69 13.79
N PRO A 381 -18.53 -15.60 13.00
CA PRO A 381 -19.00 -15.24 11.66
C PRO A 381 -19.95 -14.05 11.69
N LYS A 382 -19.73 -13.10 10.79
CA LYS A 382 -20.63 -11.96 10.58
C LYS A 382 -21.75 -12.36 9.64
N ASP A 383 -22.91 -11.74 9.80
CA ASP A 383 -24.01 -11.88 8.88
C ASP A 383 -23.62 -11.37 7.49
N SER A 384 -23.93 -12.16 6.46
CA SER A 384 -23.58 -11.95 5.06
C SER A 384 -24.76 -11.42 4.26
#